data_212f843bc72f0cbd479597fcafe0dedf
#
_entry.id   212f843bc72f0cbd479597fcafe0dedf
#
_cell.length_a   1.000
_cell.length_b   1.000
_cell.length_c   1.000
_cell.angle_alpha   90.00
_cell.angle_beta   90.00
_cell.angle_gamma   90.00
#
_symmetry.space_group_name_H-M   'P 1'
#
loop_
_entity.id
_entity.type
_entity.pdbx_description
1 polymer ?
#
loop_
_entity_poly.entity_id
_entity_poly.type
_entity_poly.pdbx_seq_one_letter_code
_entity_poly.pdbx_strand_id
1 'polypeptide(L)'
;MPYDNIPIFTLKSIVLPGGLFPLRIFERRYIDMITECVKEEKGFCIALIKTEENNSYVTDIYEYGSFVKITDWNQLNDGLLGITVEGKNIVKILKSNLNDSGLLNGTIEHLESEKKYMVPQKYLILSKFYRKIYPGIKNFIDFKEEKYADASWIGFRLTECLPLDLPTKASLISIDNAIDRLEMINTIIHKLYKEEINQL
;
A
#
# COMPACT_ATOMS: atom_id res chain seq x y z
N MET A 1 -17.82 -0.99 11.72
CA MET A 1 -18.97 -1.32 10.83
C MET A 1 -18.46 -1.43 9.39
N PRO A 2 -18.95 -2.40 8.58
CA PRO A 2 -18.58 -2.52 7.18
C PRO A 2 -19.06 -1.32 6.36
N TYR A 3 -18.29 -0.99 5.33
CA TYR A 3 -18.64 0.01 4.32
C TYR A 3 -18.88 -0.69 3.00
N ASP A 4 -20.04 -0.49 2.41
CA ASP A 4 -20.48 -1.14 1.18
C ASP A 4 -20.16 -0.30 -0.06
N ASN A 5 -20.04 -1.01 -1.19
CA ASN A 5 -19.86 -0.42 -2.52
C ASN A 5 -18.61 0.49 -2.65
N ILE A 6 -17.54 0.12 -1.95
CA ILE A 6 -16.27 0.84 -2.07
C ILE A 6 -15.54 0.39 -3.33
N PRO A 7 -15.12 1.33 -4.22
CA PRO A 7 -14.31 1.00 -5.39
C PRO A 7 -12.98 0.37 -4.99
N ILE A 8 -12.56 -0.66 -5.73
CA ILE A 8 -11.30 -1.35 -5.49
C ILE A 8 -10.39 -1.21 -6.70
N PHE A 9 -9.24 -0.57 -6.50
CA PHE A 9 -8.17 -0.46 -7.47
C PHE A 9 -7.17 -1.60 -7.26
N THR A 10 -6.98 -2.45 -8.25
CA THR A 10 -6.11 -3.62 -8.13
C THR A 10 -4.71 -3.34 -8.62
N LEU A 11 -3.70 -3.68 -7.83
CA LEU A 11 -2.27 -3.45 -8.12
C LEU A 11 -1.39 -4.64 -7.73
N LYS A 12 -0.16 -4.68 -8.26
CA LYS A 12 0.96 -5.51 -7.75
C LYS A 12 1.74 -4.83 -6.62
N SER A 13 1.33 -3.63 -6.22
CA SER A 13 1.92 -2.84 -5.14
C SER A 13 0.84 -2.35 -4.20
N ILE A 14 1.23 -1.85 -3.04
CA ILE A 14 0.32 -1.38 -2.01
C ILE A 14 0.81 -0.04 -1.46
N VAL A 15 -0.13 0.77 -0.99
CA VAL A 15 0.14 2.02 -0.26
C VAL A 15 -0.38 1.85 1.16
N LEU A 16 0.49 1.87 2.14
CA LEU A 16 0.13 1.64 3.53
C LEU A 16 -0.04 2.97 4.29
N PRO A 17 -0.62 2.96 5.49
CA PRO A 17 -0.91 4.19 6.24
C PRO A 17 0.27 5.15 6.33
N GLY A 18 0.04 6.41 5.95
CA GLY A 18 1.04 7.48 5.94
C GLY A 18 1.94 7.54 4.71
N GLY A 19 1.87 6.56 3.78
CA GLY A 19 2.58 6.59 2.52
C GLY A 19 1.89 7.43 1.46
N LEU A 20 2.69 8.00 0.57
CA LEU A 20 2.25 8.67 -0.64
C LEU A 20 2.71 7.87 -1.85
N PHE A 21 1.83 7.69 -2.82
CA PHE A 21 2.12 6.88 -3.99
C PHE A 21 1.56 7.53 -5.26
N PRO A 22 2.41 7.78 -6.28
CA PRO A 22 1.94 8.29 -7.57
C PRO A 22 1.36 7.15 -8.40
N LEU A 23 0.23 7.39 -9.04
CA LEU A 23 -0.44 6.47 -9.95
C LEU A 23 -0.66 7.13 -11.31
N ARG A 24 -0.47 6.36 -12.37
CA ARG A 24 -0.81 6.74 -13.75
C ARG A 24 -2.07 5.98 -14.16
N ILE A 25 -3.11 6.71 -14.50
CA ILE A 25 -4.44 6.16 -14.78
C ILE A 25 -4.69 6.23 -16.28
N PHE A 26 -4.92 5.08 -16.92
CA PHE A 26 -5.16 4.98 -18.35
C PHE A 26 -6.44 4.20 -18.72
N GLU A 27 -6.93 3.34 -17.82
CA GLU A 27 -8.15 2.59 -18.05
C GLU A 27 -9.39 3.45 -17.76
N ARG A 28 -10.36 3.45 -18.68
CA ARG A 28 -11.58 4.26 -18.58
C ARG A 28 -12.33 4.06 -17.26
N ARG A 29 -12.49 2.82 -16.82
CA ARG A 29 -13.17 2.49 -15.54
C ARG A 29 -12.51 3.16 -14.33
N TYR A 30 -11.17 3.27 -14.32
CA TYR A 30 -10.46 3.94 -13.24
C TYR A 30 -10.49 5.47 -13.38
N ILE A 31 -10.49 6.02 -14.60
CA ILE A 31 -10.67 7.45 -14.82
C ILE A 31 -12.03 7.90 -14.27
N ASP A 32 -13.10 7.16 -14.59
CA ASP A 32 -14.45 7.46 -14.12
C ASP A 32 -14.55 7.33 -12.58
N MET A 33 -13.98 6.28 -12.00
CA MET A 33 -13.88 6.10 -10.54
C MET A 33 -13.15 7.27 -9.87
N ILE A 34 -11.97 7.67 -10.36
CA ILE A 34 -11.19 8.77 -9.80
C ILE A 34 -11.95 10.08 -9.89
N THR A 35 -12.62 10.34 -11.03
CA THR A 35 -13.44 11.53 -11.23
C THR A 35 -14.56 11.63 -10.19
N GLU A 36 -15.24 10.51 -9.91
CA GLU A 36 -16.27 10.43 -8.86
C GLU A 36 -15.66 10.63 -7.47
N CYS A 37 -14.54 9.93 -7.16
CA CYS A 37 -13.87 10.07 -5.88
C CYS A 37 -13.43 11.51 -5.59
N VAL A 38 -12.89 12.22 -6.59
CA VAL A 38 -12.50 13.64 -6.43
C VAL A 38 -13.72 14.53 -6.23
N LYS A 39 -14.78 14.34 -7.05
CA LYS A 39 -16.01 15.15 -6.97
C LYS A 39 -16.72 15.00 -5.61
N GLU A 40 -16.71 13.81 -5.04
CA GLU A 40 -17.43 13.51 -3.80
C GLU A 40 -16.52 13.48 -2.55
N GLU A 41 -15.23 13.82 -2.72
CA GLU A 41 -14.20 13.78 -1.65
C GLU A 41 -14.08 12.41 -0.97
N LYS A 42 -14.41 11.34 -1.72
CA LYS A 42 -14.36 9.96 -1.26
C LYS A 42 -12.96 9.36 -1.45
N GLY A 43 -12.69 8.28 -0.72
CA GLY A 43 -11.55 7.42 -0.95
C GLY A 43 -11.96 6.13 -1.67
N PHE A 44 -10.96 5.30 -1.95
CA PHE A 44 -11.15 3.98 -2.52
C PHE A 44 -10.18 2.98 -1.88
N CYS A 45 -10.37 1.70 -2.16
CA CYS A 45 -9.48 0.65 -1.66
C CYS A 45 -8.43 0.31 -2.73
N ILE A 46 -7.17 0.13 -2.32
CA ILE A 46 -6.14 -0.53 -3.13
C ILE A 46 -5.96 -1.94 -2.60
N ALA A 47 -6.02 -2.93 -3.50
CA ALA A 47 -5.84 -4.33 -3.17
C ALA A 47 -4.76 -4.99 -4.03
N LEU A 48 -3.98 -5.90 -3.42
CA LEU A 48 -3.01 -6.73 -4.14
C LEU A 48 -3.75 -7.80 -4.94
N ILE A 49 -3.35 -7.98 -6.20
CA ILE A 49 -3.81 -9.10 -7.04
C ILE A 49 -3.16 -10.41 -6.57
N LYS A 50 -3.88 -11.54 -6.64
CA LYS A 50 -3.31 -12.87 -6.34
C LYS A 50 -2.67 -13.53 -7.56
N THR A 51 -3.28 -13.35 -8.72
CA THR A 51 -2.83 -13.99 -9.97
C THR A 51 -2.47 -12.95 -11.01
N GLU A 52 -1.47 -13.27 -11.83
CA GLU A 52 -1.03 -12.44 -12.95
C GLU A 52 -1.75 -12.81 -14.25
N GLU A 53 -2.94 -13.37 -14.19
CA GLU A 53 -3.68 -13.76 -15.39
C GLU A 53 -3.92 -12.56 -16.30
N ASN A 54 -3.70 -12.77 -17.61
CA ASN A 54 -3.89 -11.78 -18.68
C ASN A 54 -5.37 -11.47 -18.96
N ASN A 55 -6.22 -11.62 -17.97
CA ASN A 55 -7.63 -11.28 -18.08
C ASN A 55 -7.84 -9.79 -17.91
N SER A 56 -8.67 -9.22 -18.76
CA SER A 56 -9.01 -7.77 -18.75
C SER A 56 -9.61 -7.29 -17.44
N TYR A 57 -10.04 -8.20 -16.57
CA TYR A 57 -10.65 -7.91 -15.27
C TYR A 57 -10.08 -8.81 -14.19
N VAL A 58 -9.32 -8.21 -13.27
CA VAL A 58 -8.80 -8.92 -12.10
C VAL A 58 -9.90 -8.98 -11.04
N THR A 59 -10.29 -10.18 -10.63
CA THR A 59 -11.26 -10.42 -9.56
C THR A 59 -10.67 -11.15 -8.36
N ASP A 60 -9.53 -11.85 -8.55
CA ASP A 60 -8.85 -12.56 -7.46
C ASP A 60 -7.83 -11.67 -6.78
N ILE A 61 -8.19 -11.19 -5.60
CA ILE A 61 -7.42 -10.25 -4.79
C ILE A 61 -7.16 -10.82 -3.39
N TYR A 62 -6.13 -10.30 -2.72
CA TYR A 62 -5.91 -10.62 -1.31
C TYR A 62 -6.96 -9.96 -0.42
N GLU A 63 -7.23 -10.60 0.73
CA GLU A 63 -8.27 -10.20 1.70
C GLU A 63 -7.96 -8.86 2.38
N TYR A 64 -6.68 -8.49 2.52
CA TYR A 64 -6.27 -7.23 3.13
C TYR A 64 -5.80 -6.26 2.05
N GLY A 65 -6.27 -5.02 2.18
CA GLY A 65 -5.91 -3.91 1.31
C GLY A 65 -5.70 -2.62 2.09
N SER A 66 -5.61 -1.52 1.39
CA SER A 66 -5.43 -0.20 1.97
C SER A 66 -6.53 0.75 1.49
N PHE A 67 -7.21 1.42 2.41
CA PHE A 67 -8.07 2.54 2.07
C PHE A 67 -7.21 3.77 1.86
N VAL A 68 -7.39 4.44 0.71
CA VAL A 68 -6.59 5.60 0.32
C VAL A 68 -7.47 6.80 -0.01
N LYS A 69 -6.88 7.99 0.09
CA LYS A 69 -7.47 9.25 -0.40
C LYS A 69 -6.56 9.88 -1.43
N ILE A 70 -7.16 10.49 -2.46
CA ILE A 70 -6.45 11.29 -3.45
C ILE A 70 -6.02 12.58 -2.76
N THR A 71 -4.73 12.92 -2.86
CA THR A 71 -4.16 14.14 -2.29
C THR A 71 -3.77 15.15 -3.36
N ASP A 72 -3.53 14.69 -4.59
CA ASP A 72 -3.19 15.52 -5.73
C ASP A 72 -3.57 14.81 -7.04
N TRP A 73 -3.79 15.58 -8.09
CA TRP A 73 -4.05 15.08 -9.43
C TRP A 73 -3.63 16.11 -10.50
N ASN A 74 -3.12 15.63 -11.63
CA ASN A 74 -2.67 16.44 -12.73
C ASN A 74 -2.71 15.67 -14.06
N GLN A 75 -2.69 16.39 -15.16
CA GLN A 75 -2.43 15.77 -16.47
C GLN A 75 -0.93 15.61 -16.65
N LEU A 76 -0.50 14.40 -16.97
CA LEU A 76 0.90 14.09 -17.27
C LEU A 76 1.28 14.56 -18.69
N ASN A 77 2.60 14.64 -18.97
CA ASN A 77 3.12 15.10 -20.27
C ASN A 77 2.66 14.25 -21.47
N ASP A 78 2.30 12.99 -21.24
CA ASP A 78 1.77 12.06 -22.24
C ASP A 78 0.24 12.10 -22.36
N GLY A 79 -0.41 13.03 -21.66
CA GLY A 79 -1.86 13.20 -21.68
C GLY A 79 -2.63 12.31 -20.72
N LEU A 80 -1.98 11.37 -20.03
CA LEU A 80 -2.62 10.51 -19.04
C LEU A 80 -2.95 11.28 -17.74
N LEU A 81 -3.91 10.74 -16.98
CA LEU A 81 -4.23 11.25 -15.65
C LEU A 81 -3.21 10.73 -14.64
N GLY A 82 -2.48 11.65 -14.00
CA GLY A 82 -1.65 11.37 -12.82
C GLY A 82 -2.42 11.69 -11.55
N ILE A 83 -2.33 10.84 -10.55
CA ILE A 83 -2.84 11.11 -9.20
C ILE A 83 -1.79 10.76 -8.16
N THR A 84 -1.82 11.43 -7.02
CA THR A 84 -1.11 11.01 -5.82
C THR A 84 -2.13 10.57 -4.77
N VAL A 85 -1.96 9.38 -4.23
CA VAL A 85 -2.80 8.85 -3.16
C VAL A 85 -2.04 8.76 -1.85
N GLU A 86 -2.75 8.94 -0.74
CA GLU A 86 -2.24 8.75 0.61
C GLU A 86 -2.94 7.56 1.27
N GLY A 87 -2.17 6.60 1.78
CA GLY A 87 -2.67 5.50 2.60
C GLY A 87 -3.24 6.00 3.93
N LYS A 88 -4.47 5.61 4.25
CA LYS A 88 -5.17 6.02 5.47
C LYS A 88 -5.28 4.88 6.48
N ASN A 89 -5.84 3.76 6.08
CA ASN A 89 -6.11 2.62 6.95
C ASN A 89 -5.86 1.32 6.21
N ILE A 90 -5.43 0.28 6.92
CA ILE A 90 -5.56 -1.09 6.44
C ILE A 90 -7.04 -1.48 6.53
N VAL A 91 -7.53 -2.19 5.53
CA VAL A 91 -8.90 -2.67 5.47
C VAL A 91 -8.93 -4.16 5.19
N LYS A 92 -9.96 -4.83 5.73
CA LYS A 92 -10.31 -6.18 5.37
C LYS A 92 -11.41 -6.12 4.30
N ILE A 93 -11.20 -6.80 3.18
CA ILE A 93 -12.17 -6.92 2.10
C ILE A 93 -13.01 -8.16 2.36
N LEU A 94 -14.28 -7.95 2.69
CA LEU A 94 -15.20 -9.04 3.08
C LEU A 94 -15.83 -9.73 1.87
N LYS A 95 -16.11 -8.97 0.83
CA LYS A 95 -16.61 -9.46 -0.47
C LYS A 95 -16.28 -8.44 -1.56
N SER A 96 -16.20 -8.90 -2.79
CA SER A 96 -16.04 -8.04 -3.95
C SER A 96 -16.74 -8.62 -5.19
N ASN A 97 -17.16 -7.74 -6.08
CA ASN A 97 -17.80 -8.10 -7.35
C ASN A 97 -17.53 -7.01 -8.40
N LEU A 98 -17.54 -7.41 -9.67
CA LEU A 98 -17.46 -6.46 -10.78
C LEU A 98 -18.82 -5.79 -10.97
N ASN A 99 -18.78 -4.49 -11.26
CA ASN A 99 -19.96 -3.77 -11.77
C ASN A 99 -20.01 -3.84 -13.31
N ASP A 100 -21.03 -3.21 -13.92
CA ASP A 100 -21.26 -3.24 -15.37
C ASP A 100 -20.11 -2.57 -16.17
N SER A 101 -19.34 -1.66 -15.57
CA SER A 101 -18.17 -1.04 -16.20
C SER A 101 -16.89 -1.87 -16.07
N GLY A 102 -16.96 -3.03 -15.41
CA GLY A 102 -15.80 -3.87 -15.10
C GLY A 102 -14.92 -3.32 -13.98
N LEU A 103 -15.42 -2.38 -13.18
CA LEU A 103 -14.76 -1.92 -11.97
C LEU A 103 -15.09 -2.87 -10.82
N LEU A 104 -14.08 -3.26 -10.06
CA LEU A 104 -14.28 -4.06 -8.85
C LEU A 104 -14.78 -3.14 -7.73
N ASN A 105 -15.88 -3.53 -7.09
CA ASN A 105 -16.41 -2.90 -5.88
C ASN A 105 -16.51 -3.92 -4.77
N GLY A 106 -16.43 -3.48 -3.52
CA GLY A 106 -16.49 -4.40 -2.39
C GLY A 106 -17.08 -3.81 -1.14
N THR A 107 -17.37 -4.72 -0.20
CA THR A 107 -17.64 -4.39 1.20
C THR A 107 -16.31 -4.49 1.94
N ILE A 108 -15.92 -3.43 2.61
CA ILE A 108 -14.67 -3.36 3.40
C ILE A 108 -14.98 -3.09 4.87
N GLU A 109 -14.06 -3.52 5.71
CA GLU A 109 -14.02 -3.18 7.14
C GLU A 109 -12.70 -2.50 7.45
N HIS A 110 -12.75 -1.29 8.03
CA HIS A 110 -11.55 -0.61 8.49
C HIS A 110 -11.00 -1.30 9.74
N LEU A 111 -9.73 -1.66 9.69
CA LEU A 111 -9.05 -2.17 10.88
C LEU A 111 -8.70 -1.01 11.82
N GLU A 112 -8.65 -1.31 13.10
CA GLU A 112 -8.16 -0.36 14.10
C GLU A 112 -6.70 -0.01 13.83
N SER A 113 -6.34 1.23 14.13
CA SER A 113 -4.95 1.64 14.05
C SER A 113 -4.10 0.84 15.04
N GLU A 114 -2.93 0.39 14.60
CA GLU A 114 -2.01 -0.34 15.46
C GLU A 114 -1.61 0.49 16.69
N LYS A 115 -1.36 -0.22 17.79
CA LYS A 115 -0.75 0.41 18.96
C LYS A 115 0.60 1.01 18.59
N LYS A 116 0.85 2.22 19.06
CA LYS A 116 2.13 2.91 18.82
C LYS A 116 3.23 2.27 19.65
N TYR A 117 4.24 1.76 18.99
CA TYR A 117 5.47 1.26 19.58
C TYR A 117 6.66 1.98 19.00
N MET A 118 7.64 2.30 19.86
CA MET A 118 8.96 2.68 19.39
C MET A 118 9.65 1.47 18.77
N VAL A 119 10.48 1.70 17.73
CA VAL A 119 11.30 0.62 17.17
C VAL A 119 12.22 0.06 18.26
N PRO A 120 12.10 -1.23 18.63
CA PRO A 120 12.98 -1.85 19.61
C PRO A 120 14.43 -1.83 19.18
N GLN A 121 15.37 -1.79 20.15
CA GLN A 121 16.81 -1.70 19.85
C GLN A 121 17.31 -2.78 18.89
N LYS A 122 16.81 -4.01 19.02
CA LYS A 122 17.14 -5.13 18.13
C LYS A 122 16.72 -4.92 16.66
N TYR A 123 15.81 -3.98 16.38
CA TYR A 123 15.30 -3.66 15.04
C TYR A 123 15.70 -2.26 14.54
N LEU A 124 16.56 -1.53 15.26
CA LEU A 124 17.04 -0.20 14.80
C LEU A 124 17.76 -0.26 13.45
N ILE A 125 18.32 -1.40 13.11
CA ILE A 125 18.95 -1.65 11.82
C ILE A 125 17.95 -1.45 10.66
N LEU A 126 16.67 -1.75 10.84
CA LEU A 126 15.62 -1.56 9.83
C LEU A 126 15.39 -0.07 9.54
N SER A 127 15.39 0.77 10.58
CA SER A 127 15.28 2.23 10.40
C SER A 127 16.51 2.79 9.68
N LYS A 128 17.70 2.33 10.01
CA LYS A 128 18.95 2.73 9.33
C LYS A 128 18.94 2.27 7.86
N PHE A 129 18.52 1.03 7.60
CA PHE A 129 18.41 0.48 6.26
C PHE A 129 17.43 1.30 5.41
N TYR A 130 16.23 1.60 5.93
CA TYR A 130 15.26 2.42 5.21
C TYR A 130 15.81 3.82 4.91
N ARG A 131 16.46 4.49 5.87
CA ARG A 131 17.12 5.80 5.64
C ARG A 131 18.16 5.75 4.52
N LYS A 132 18.93 4.66 4.42
CA LYS A 132 19.95 4.48 3.39
C LYS A 132 19.36 4.32 1.99
N ILE A 133 18.25 3.57 1.85
CA ILE A 133 17.64 3.30 0.54
C ILE A 133 16.66 4.39 0.08
N TYR A 134 16.03 5.12 1.01
CA TYR A 134 14.97 6.09 0.71
C TYR A 134 15.36 7.14 -0.36
N PRO A 135 16.55 7.75 -0.39
CA PRO A 135 16.92 8.70 -1.43
C PRO A 135 16.80 8.15 -2.86
N GLY A 136 17.01 6.85 -3.03
CA GLY A 136 16.89 6.17 -4.33
C GLY A 136 15.45 5.84 -4.75
N ILE A 137 14.51 5.83 -3.81
CA ILE A 137 13.13 5.38 -4.06
C ILE A 137 12.06 6.48 -3.86
N LYS A 138 12.42 7.66 -3.37
CA LYS A 138 11.48 8.74 -3.01
C LYS A 138 10.58 9.21 -4.17
N ASN A 139 10.99 9.00 -5.42
CA ASN A 139 10.17 9.34 -6.59
C ASN A 139 9.04 8.33 -6.84
N PHE A 140 9.08 7.17 -6.20
CA PHE A 140 8.10 6.10 -6.34
C PHE A 140 7.26 5.91 -5.08
N ILE A 141 7.85 6.15 -3.92
CA ILE A 141 7.20 6.03 -2.61
C ILE A 141 7.68 7.18 -1.75
N ASP A 142 6.75 7.96 -1.23
CA ASP A 142 7.04 9.13 -0.40
C ASP A 142 6.11 9.16 0.83
N PHE A 143 6.23 10.17 1.65
CA PHE A 143 5.44 10.38 2.86
C PHE A 143 5.42 11.86 3.26
N LYS A 144 4.40 12.27 4.01
CA LYS A 144 4.30 13.64 4.51
C LYS A 144 5.17 13.90 5.73
N GLU A 145 5.42 12.89 6.55
CA GLU A 145 6.08 13.01 7.84
C GLU A 145 7.01 11.83 8.10
N GLU A 146 8.23 12.13 8.50
CA GLU A 146 9.23 11.13 8.89
C GLU A 146 8.98 10.61 10.31
N LYS A 147 8.83 9.29 10.46
CA LYS A 147 8.59 8.61 11.74
C LYS A 147 9.53 7.43 11.95
N TYR A 148 10.81 7.62 11.74
CA TYR A 148 11.82 6.56 11.81
C TYR A 148 11.93 5.85 13.15
N ALA A 149 11.37 6.41 14.22
CA ALA A 149 11.30 5.79 15.53
C ALA A 149 10.00 4.99 15.76
N ASP A 150 9.02 5.09 14.87
CA ASP A 150 7.72 4.41 14.96
C ASP A 150 7.79 3.05 14.27
N ALA A 151 7.47 1.97 15.02
CA ALA A 151 7.55 0.60 14.54
C ALA A 151 6.57 0.29 13.40
N SER A 152 5.33 0.78 13.50
CA SER A 152 4.33 0.61 12.44
C SER A 152 4.77 1.31 11.16
N TRP A 153 5.23 2.55 11.28
CA TRP A 153 5.67 3.35 10.14
C TRP A 153 6.85 2.70 9.40
N ILE A 154 7.89 2.28 10.11
CA ILE A 154 9.05 1.57 9.50
C ILE A 154 8.60 0.27 8.85
N GLY A 155 7.76 -0.52 9.53
CA GLY A 155 7.22 -1.76 8.98
C GLY A 155 6.45 -1.53 7.69
N PHE A 156 5.60 -0.50 7.63
CA PHE A 156 4.84 -0.16 6.43
C PHE A 156 5.73 0.31 5.28
N ARG A 157 6.65 1.24 5.55
CA ARG A 157 7.57 1.75 4.51
C ARG A 157 8.42 0.64 3.90
N LEU A 158 8.94 -0.28 4.71
CA LEU A 158 9.71 -1.42 4.22
C LEU A 158 8.84 -2.42 3.45
N THR A 159 7.61 -2.69 3.89
CA THR A 159 6.67 -3.56 3.16
C THR A 159 6.35 -3.02 1.76
N GLU A 160 6.22 -1.69 1.62
CA GLU A 160 5.97 -1.05 0.32
C GLU A 160 7.15 -1.15 -0.63
N CYS A 161 8.37 -0.85 -0.15
CA CYS A 161 9.53 -0.63 -1.00
C CYS A 161 10.36 -1.89 -1.29
N LEU A 162 10.30 -2.91 -0.42
CA LEU A 162 11.07 -4.13 -0.65
C LEU A 162 10.55 -4.92 -1.85
N PRO A 163 11.45 -5.52 -2.66
CA PRO A 163 11.09 -6.34 -3.82
C PRO A 163 10.60 -7.72 -3.40
N LEU A 164 9.50 -7.75 -2.68
CA LEU A 164 8.86 -8.97 -2.19
C LEU A 164 7.84 -9.49 -3.19
N ASP A 165 7.64 -10.81 -3.19
CA ASP A 165 6.52 -11.42 -3.89
C ASP A 165 5.16 -11.02 -3.28
N LEU A 166 4.10 -11.17 -4.04
CA LEU A 166 2.75 -10.77 -3.61
C LEU A 166 2.25 -11.53 -2.37
N PRO A 167 2.46 -12.86 -2.23
CA PRO A 167 2.12 -13.57 -1.02
C PRO A 167 2.82 -13.04 0.23
N THR A 168 4.12 -12.74 0.14
CA THR A 168 4.89 -12.18 1.25
C THR A 168 4.41 -10.79 1.62
N LYS A 169 4.14 -9.91 0.63
CA LYS A 169 3.54 -8.59 0.89
C LYS A 169 2.17 -8.72 1.57
N ALA A 170 1.30 -9.59 1.07
CA ALA A 170 -0.02 -9.82 1.66
C ALA A 170 0.07 -10.32 3.11
N SER A 171 1.01 -11.22 3.40
CA SER A 171 1.27 -11.69 4.76
C SER A 171 1.71 -10.56 5.68
N LEU A 172 2.62 -9.68 5.23
CA LEU A 172 3.06 -8.52 6.03
C LEU A 172 1.93 -7.52 6.32
N ILE A 173 1.00 -7.34 5.37
CA ILE A 173 -0.16 -6.45 5.55
C ILE A 173 -1.17 -7.03 6.55
N SER A 174 -1.33 -8.36 6.59
CA SER A 174 -2.27 -9.03 7.48
C SER A 174 -1.82 -9.09 8.95
N ILE A 175 -0.54 -8.80 9.24
CA ILE A 175 -0.02 -8.75 10.63
C ILE A 175 -0.59 -7.49 11.31
N ASP A 176 -1.29 -7.68 12.42
CA ASP A 176 -1.92 -6.63 13.21
C ASP A 176 -0.99 -6.00 14.26
N ASN A 177 0.19 -6.58 14.48
CA ASN A 177 1.19 -6.12 15.44
C ASN A 177 2.45 -5.61 14.73
N ALA A 178 2.80 -4.35 14.99
CA ALA A 178 3.98 -3.72 14.39
C ALA A 178 5.29 -4.44 14.70
N ILE A 179 5.45 -4.98 15.90
CA ILE A 179 6.69 -5.65 16.33
C ILE A 179 6.85 -6.99 15.60
N ASP A 180 5.77 -7.75 15.45
CA ASP A 180 5.78 -9.03 14.73
C ASP A 180 6.07 -8.80 13.23
N ARG A 181 5.52 -7.72 12.66
CA ARG A 181 5.87 -7.29 11.30
C ARG A 181 7.34 -6.95 11.16
N LEU A 182 7.92 -6.19 12.12
CA LEU A 182 9.35 -5.88 12.10
C LEU A 182 10.22 -7.14 12.22
N GLU A 183 9.81 -8.12 13.00
CA GLU A 183 10.53 -9.40 13.13
C GLU A 183 10.58 -10.16 11.79
N MET A 184 9.42 -10.27 11.12
CA MET A 184 9.35 -10.88 9.79
C MET A 184 10.20 -10.12 8.76
N ILE A 185 10.11 -8.79 8.73
CA ILE A 185 10.91 -7.95 7.83
C ILE A 185 12.40 -8.08 8.13
N ASN A 186 12.79 -8.12 9.40
CA ASN A 186 14.19 -8.29 9.79
C ASN A 186 14.77 -9.61 9.25
N THR A 187 14.01 -10.70 9.36
CA THR A 187 14.39 -11.99 8.79
C THR A 187 14.58 -11.92 7.27
N ILE A 188 13.65 -11.27 6.58
CA ILE A 188 13.70 -11.08 5.11
C ILE A 188 14.92 -10.25 4.71
N ILE A 189 15.14 -9.12 5.36
CA ILE A 189 16.25 -8.20 5.01
C ILE A 189 17.61 -8.87 5.24
N HIS A 190 17.80 -9.58 6.34
CA HIS A 190 19.04 -10.33 6.58
C HIS A 190 19.29 -11.42 5.54
N LYS A 191 18.24 -11.99 4.95
CA LYS A 191 18.36 -12.96 3.87
C LYS A 191 18.71 -12.32 2.52
N LEU A 192 18.07 -11.20 2.19
CA LEU A 192 18.18 -10.55 0.87
C LEU A 192 19.35 -9.55 0.78
N TYR A 193 19.71 -8.89 1.89
CA TYR A 193 20.63 -7.74 1.94
C TYR A 193 21.72 -7.90 3.01
N LYS A 194 22.26 -9.13 3.13
CA LYS A 194 23.24 -9.48 4.19
C LYS A 194 24.48 -8.58 4.16
N GLU A 195 24.99 -8.26 2.97
CA GLU A 195 26.20 -7.44 2.83
C GLU A 195 25.94 -5.98 3.19
N GLU A 196 24.82 -5.42 2.73
CA GLU A 196 24.40 -4.04 3.00
C GLU A 196 24.09 -3.81 4.48
N ILE A 197 23.50 -4.82 5.14
CA ILE A 197 23.19 -4.78 6.57
C ILE A 197 24.46 -4.78 7.42
N ASN A 198 25.47 -5.55 7.05
CA ASN A 198 26.74 -5.61 7.78
C ASN A 198 27.56 -4.30 7.71
N GLN A 199 27.17 -3.37 6.81
CA GLN A 199 27.79 -2.06 6.62
C GLN A 199 27.04 -0.91 7.31
N LEU A 200 25.99 -1.20 8.10
CA LEU A 200 25.14 -0.24 8.82
C LEU A 200 25.42 -0.21 10.34
#